data_edb9926fad66f606696335da06901681
#
_entry.id   edb9926fad66f606696335da06901681
#
_cell.length_a   1.000
_cell.length_b   1.000
_cell.length_c   1.000
_cell.angle_alpha   90.00
_cell.angle_beta   90.00
_cell.angle_gamma   90.00
#
_symmetry.space_group_name_H-M   'P 1'
#
loop_
_entity.id
_entity.type
_entity.pdbx_description
1 polymer ?
#
loop_
_entity_poly.entity_id
_entity_poly.type
_entity_poly.pdbx_seq_one_letter_code
_entity_poly.pdbx_strand_id
1 'polypeptide(L)'
;GKTFKNIERDGQKGYSFRQVFESPDDEALYGLGQHQSDEFNYKGKNETLYQYNTKVSVPFIVSNKHYGILWDNYSLTRFGDPRSYENLSQFRLFDKTGNEGGLTATYMINKDPSNVFIERQENTIDYENLETILKFPKDFPFNNAAINWEGEIQPTESGTYRFILYYAGYTKVYLDDS
;
A
#
# COMPACT_ATOMS: atom_id res chain seq x y z
N GLY A 1 -21.83 -8.45 -6.17
CA GLY A 1 -22.64 -7.25 -6.49
C GLY A 1 -22.08 -6.50 -7.68
N LYS A 2 -22.93 -5.66 -8.30
CA LYS A 2 -22.59 -4.82 -9.46
C LYS A 2 -22.83 -3.36 -9.12
N THR A 3 -21.91 -2.49 -9.53
CA THR A 3 -22.05 -1.04 -9.35
C THR A 3 -21.65 -0.33 -10.63
N PHE A 4 -22.47 0.66 -11.04
CA PHE A 4 -22.17 1.56 -12.14
C PHE A 4 -22.10 2.99 -11.59
N LYS A 5 -21.10 3.73 -12.02
CA LYS A 5 -20.95 5.15 -11.72
C LYS A 5 -20.75 5.91 -13.02
N ASN A 6 -21.50 7.03 -13.19
CA ASN A 6 -21.17 7.99 -14.24
C ASN A 6 -19.84 8.66 -13.90
N ILE A 7 -18.96 8.76 -14.88
CA ILE A 7 -17.70 9.47 -14.77
C ILE A 7 -17.60 10.47 -15.91
N GLU A 8 -16.90 11.56 -15.66
CA GLU A 8 -16.51 12.53 -16.67
C GLU A 8 -15.01 12.76 -16.55
N ARG A 9 -14.31 12.65 -17.67
CA ARG A 9 -12.88 12.89 -17.75
C ARG A 9 -12.56 13.63 -19.04
N ASP A 10 -11.87 14.76 -18.93
CA ASP A 10 -11.47 15.61 -20.06
C ASP A 10 -12.66 16.01 -20.96
N GLY A 11 -13.84 16.31 -20.34
CA GLY A 11 -15.06 16.66 -21.03
C GLY A 11 -15.80 15.48 -21.67
N GLN A 12 -15.30 14.26 -21.57
CA GLN A 12 -15.95 13.06 -22.08
C GLN A 12 -16.70 12.33 -20.96
N LYS A 13 -17.93 11.94 -21.25
CA LYS A 13 -18.78 11.18 -20.34
C LYS A 13 -18.59 9.68 -20.56
N GLY A 14 -18.51 8.97 -19.47
CA GLY A 14 -18.36 7.51 -19.49
C GLY A 14 -18.93 6.86 -18.24
N TYR A 15 -18.63 5.58 -18.08
CA TYR A 15 -19.07 4.81 -16.92
C TYR A 15 -17.88 4.10 -16.29
N SER A 16 -17.86 4.09 -14.96
CA SER A 16 -17.05 3.15 -14.19
C SER A 16 -17.94 1.98 -13.77
N PHE A 17 -17.48 0.78 -13.98
CA PHE A 17 -18.18 -0.45 -13.61
C PHE A 17 -17.35 -1.25 -12.62
N ARG A 18 -17.99 -1.72 -11.55
CA ARG A 18 -17.39 -2.61 -10.55
C ARG A 18 -18.22 -3.87 -10.41
N GLN A 19 -17.57 -5.03 -10.49
CA GLN A 19 -18.16 -6.32 -10.18
C GLN A 19 -17.44 -6.92 -8.97
N VAL A 20 -18.19 -7.31 -7.97
CA VAL A 20 -17.69 -8.03 -6.81
C VAL A 20 -18.14 -9.47 -6.88
N PHE A 21 -17.19 -10.39 -6.73
CA PHE A 21 -17.41 -11.81 -6.62
C PHE A 21 -17.15 -12.25 -5.18
N GLU A 22 -17.91 -13.21 -4.72
CA GLU A 22 -17.58 -13.95 -3.50
C GLU A 22 -16.38 -14.86 -3.79
N SER A 23 -15.48 -14.97 -2.85
CA SER A 23 -14.27 -15.76 -2.99
C SER A 23 -13.93 -16.36 -1.63
N PRO A 24 -14.15 -17.68 -1.43
CA PRO A 24 -13.87 -18.35 -0.16
C PRO A 24 -12.37 -18.33 0.16
N ASP A 25 -12.02 -18.46 1.44
CA ASP A 25 -10.64 -18.29 1.92
C ASP A 25 -9.66 -19.30 1.30
N ASP A 26 -10.14 -20.50 0.99
CA ASP A 26 -9.36 -21.58 0.36
C ASP A 26 -9.29 -21.48 -1.17
N GLU A 27 -9.78 -20.39 -1.76
CA GLU A 27 -9.68 -20.16 -3.20
C GLU A 27 -8.31 -19.60 -3.58
N ALA A 28 -7.74 -20.11 -4.65
CA ALA A 28 -6.57 -19.58 -5.32
C ALA A 28 -6.93 -19.11 -6.73
N LEU A 29 -6.40 -17.97 -7.14
CA LEU A 29 -6.71 -17.30 -8.41
C LEU A 29 -5.43 -17.11 -9.22
N TYR A 30 -5.43 -17.61 -10.46
CA TYR A 30 -4.26 -17.61 -11.35
C TYR A 30 -4.58 -16.93 -12.67
N GLY A 31 -3.61 -16.28 -13.29
CA GLY A 31 -3.79 -15.67 -14.60
C GLY A 31 -3.37 -14.21 -14.67
N LEU A 32 -4.21 -13.35 -15.26
CA LEU A 32 -4.01 -11.92 -15.47
C LEU A 32 -2.86 -11.54 -16.42
N GLY A 33 -2.13 -12.51 -16.96
CA GLY A 33 -1.00 -12.29 -17.87
C GLY A 33 0.35 -12.36 -17.18
N GLN A 34 1.31 -11.58 -17.68
CA GLN A 34 2.67 -11.52 -17.13
C GLN A 34 2.90 -10.13 -16.55
N HIS A 35 3.13 -10.07 -15.27
CA HIS A 35 3.41 -8.87 -14.51
C HIS A 35 4.80 -8.91 -13.89
N GLN A 36 5.32 -7.75 -13.48
CA GLN A 36 6.63 -7.65 -12.82
C GLN A 36 6.56 -7.97 -11.31
N SER A 37 5.39 -8.37 -10.82
CA SER A 37 5.23 -8.89 -9.47
C SER A 37 5.57 -10.38 -9.46
N ASP A 38 6.18 -10.87 -8.39
CA ASP A 38 6.43 -12.31 -8.19
C ASP A 38 5.17 -13.07 -7.73
N GLU A 39 4.00 -12.55 -8.09
CA GLU A 39 2.72 -13.10 -7.65
C GLU A 39 2.29 -14.24 -8.57
N PHE A 40 2.15 -15.42 -8.01
CA PHE A 40 1.56 -16.57 -8.69
C PHE A 40 0.07 -16.73 -8.37
N ASN A 41 -0.30 -16.55 -7.10
CA ASN A 41 -1.68 -16.57 -6.64
C ASN A 41 -2.16 -15.14 -6.38
N TYR A 42 -3.12 -14.69 -7.15
CA TYR A 42 -3.71 -13.34 -7.06
C TYR A 42 -4.81 -13.20 -6.01
N LYS A 43 -5.10 -14.25 -5.21
CA LYS A 43 -6.04 -14.14 -4.10
C LYS A 43 -5.58 -13.06 -3.12
N GLY A 44 -6.43 -12.06 -2.90
CA GLY A 44 -6.12 -10.94 -2.03
C GLY A 44 -5.06 -9.96 -2.55
N LYS A 45 -4.62 -10.09 -3.80
CA LYS A 45 -3.66 -9.19 -4.44
C LYS A 45 -4.36 -8.18 -5.35
N ASN A 46 -3.70 -7.06 -5.59
CA ASN A 46 -4.18 -6.01 -6.48
C ASN A 46 -3.33 -5.97 -7.74
N GLU A 47 -3.99 -5.87 -8.90
CA GLU A 47 -3.30 -5.73 -10.17
C GLU A 47 -4.03 -4.72 -11.07
N THR A 48 -3.25 -3.85 -11.71
CA THR A 48 -3.78 -2.96 -12.75
C THR A 48 -3.49 -3.56 -14.11
N LEU A 49 -4.55 -3.90 -14.84
CA LEU A 49 -4.47 -4.48 -16.16
C LEU A 49 -4.20 -3.36 -17.18
N TYR A 50 -2.94 -3.03 -17.33
CA TYR A 50 -2.43 -2.05 -18.25
C TYR A 50 -1.17 -2.60 -18.93
N GLN A 51 -1.19 -2.64 -20.27
CA GLN A 51 -0.10 -3.21 -21.02
C GLN A 51 0.94 -2.16 -21.43
N TYR A 52 2.20 -2.44 -21.17
CA TYR A 52 3.35 -1.67 -21.61
C TYR A 52 4.58 -2.58 -21.78
N ASN A 53 5.71 -2.05 -22.15
CA ASN A 53 6.88 -2.77 -22.65
C ASN A 53 7.27 -4.08 -21.90
N THR A 54 7.17 -4.12 -20.58
CA THR A 54 7.59 -5.27 -19.77
C THR A 54 6.43 -5.99 -19.09
N LYS A 55 5.19 -5.63 -19.45
CA LYS A 55 3.99 -6.14 -18.81
C LYS A 55 2.97 -6.55 -19.87
N VAL A 56 2.53 -7.79 -19.82
CA VAL A 56 1.46 -8.33 -20.66
C VAL A 56 0.22 -8.52 -19.81
N SER A 57 -0.84 -7.79 -20.11
CA SER A 57 -2.11 -7.87 -19.39
C SER A 57 -3.09 -8.74 -20.15
N VAL A 58 -3.55 -9.81 -19.52
CA VAL A 58 -4.59 -10.71 -20.04
C VAL A 58 -5.74 -10.71 -19.05
N PRO A 59 -6.92 -10.18 -19.41
CA PRO A 59 -8.05 -10.07 -18.48
C PRO A 59 -8.77 -11.41 -18.29
N PHE A 60 -8.01 -12.45 -17.99
CA PHE A 60 -8.48 -13.80 -17.77
C PHE A 60 -7.89 -14.37 -16.49
N ILE A 61 -8.75 -14.97 -15.66
CA ILE A 61 -8.38 -15.57 -14.39
C ILE A 61 -9.00 -16.96 -14.29
N VAL A 62 -8.27 -17.87 -13.66
CA VAL A 62 -8.70 -19.25 -13.39
C VAL A 62 -8.67 -19.48 -11.87
N SER A 63 -9.71 -20.09 -11.36
CA SER A 63 -9.81 -20.50 -9.96
C SER A 63 -9.51 -21.99 -9.79
N ASN A 64 -8.89 -22.36 -8.65
CA ASN A 64 -8.80 -23.76 -8.22
C ASN A 64 -10.19 -24.37 -7.91
N LYS A 65 -11.24 -23.57 -7.92
CA LYS A 65 -12.65 -24.04 -7.81
C LYS A 65 -13.25 -24.43 -9.15
N HIS A 66 -12.41 -24.70 -10.18
CA HIS A 66 -12.78 -25.20 -11.50
C HIS A 66 -13.65 -24.26 -12.33
N TYR A 67 -13.41 -22.96 -12.25
CA TYR A 67 -14.00 -21.98 -13.16
C TYR A 67 -12.95 -20.97 -13.66
N GLY A 68 -13.30 -20.27 -14.72
CA GLY A 68 -12.51 -19.14 -15.21
C GLY A 68 -13.40 -17.94 -15.49
N ILE A 69 -12.83 -16.76 -15.41
CA ILE A 69 -13.51 -15.50 -15.74
C ILE A 69 -12.69 -14.81 -16.81
N LEU A 70 -13.30 -14.57 -17.97
CA LEU A 70 -12.80 -13.66 -18.97
C LEU A 70 -13.50 -12.31 -18.78
N TRP A 71 -12.71 -11.29 -18.47
CA TRP A 71 -13.20 -9.92 -18.38
C TRP A 71 -13.02 -9.21 -19.71
N ASP A 72 -13.96 -9.44 -20.62
CA ASP A 72 -13.93 -8.90 -21.98
C ASP A 72 -14.22 -7.39 -21.97
N ASN A 73 -13.19 -6.60 -21.68
CA ASN A 73 -13.27 -5.16 -21.59
C ASN A 73 -11.95 -4.52 -22.01
N TYR A 74 -12.03 -3.54 -22.93
CA TYR A 74 -10.88 -2.81 -23.46
C TYR A 74 -10.49 -1.56 -22.64
N SER A 75 -11.26 -1.27 -21.59
CA SER A 75 -10.97 -0.13 -20.72
C SER A 75 -9.97 -0.50 -19.62
N LEU A 76 -9.37 0.51 -19.01
CA LEU A 76 -8.52 0.32 -17.84
C LEU A 76 -9.25 -0.49 -16.76
N THR A 77 -8.71 -1.63 -16.43
CA THR A 77 -9.28 -2.55 -15.45
C THR A 77 -8.33 -2.70 -14.25
N ARG A 78 -8.91 -2.72 -13.06
CA ARG A 78 -8.22 -3.06 -11.82
C ARG A 78 -8.82 -4.32 -11.24
N PHE A 79 -7.97 -5.28 -10.95
CA PHE A 79 -8.30 -6.51 -10.25
C PHE A 79 -7.97 -6.37 -8.76
N GLY A 80 -8.75 -7.01 -7.91
CA GLY A 80 -8.54 -7.01 -6.46
C GLY A 80 -9.39 -5.97 -5.73
N ASP A 81 -8.87 -5.39 -4.69
CA ASP A 81 -9.54 -4.35 -3.93
C ASP A 81 -9.21 -2.95 -4.49
N PRO A 82 -10.15 -2.28 -5.14
CA PRO A 82 -9.93 -0.98 -5.77
C PRO A 82 -10.01 0.20 -4.79
N ARG A 83 -10.20 -0.04 -3.48
CA ARG A 83 -10.20 1.04 -2.50
C ARG A 83 -8.85 1.73 -2.50
N SER A 84 -8.85 3.03 -2.37
CA SER A 84 -7.64 3.80 -2.19
C SER A 84 -7.02 3.47 -0.83
N TYR A 85 -5.69 3.48 -0.76
CA TYR A 85 -5.01 3.48 0.52
C TYR A 85 -5.00 4.90 1.07
N GLU A 86 -5.28 4.99 2.35
CA GLU A 86 -5.22 6.23 3.08
C GLU A 86 -3.85 6.37 3.76
N ASN A 87 -3.41 7.59 3.97
CA ASN A 87 -2.18 7.83 4.71
C ASN A 87 -2.35 7.45 6.18
N LEU A 88 -1.27 7.04 6.83
CA LEU A 88 -1.26 6.65 8.24
C LEU A 88 -1.83 7.74 9.16
N SER A 89 -1.69 9.01 8.80
CA SER A 89 -2.26 10.15 9.52
C SER A 89 -3.81 10.18 9.61
N GLN A 90 -4.51 9.30 8.90
CA GLN A 90 -5.97 9.13 9.04
C GLN A 90 -6.36 8.36 10.32
N PHE A 91 -5.39 7.67 10.93
CA PHE A 91 -5.58 7.04 12.24
C PHE A 91 -5.21 8.01 13.37
N ARG A 92 -5.74 7.73 14.55
CA ARG A 92 -5.18 8.33 15.77
C ARG A 92 -3.85 7.65 16.05
N LEU A 93 -2.81 8.46 16.12
CA LEU A 93 -1.45 8.00 16.37
C LEU A 93 -1.00 8.52 17.72
N PHE A 94 -0.30 7.68 18.45
CA PHE A 94 0.29 8.02 19.75
C PHE A 94 1.79 7.74 19.70
N ASP A 95 2.55 8.58 20.31
CA ASP A 95 3.99 8.39 20.47
C ASP A 95 4.30 7.27 21.48
N LYS A 96 5.55 6.87 21.59
CA LYS A 96 6.01 5.82 22.52
C LYS A 96 5.70 6.12 24.01
N THR A 97 5.30 7.35 24.34
CA THR A 97 4.93 7.76 25.70
C THR A 97 3.41 7.91 25.88
N GLY A 98 2.63 7.63 24.83
CA GLY A 98 1.18 7.68 24.85
C GLY A 98 0.57 9.04 24.53
N ASN A 99 1.34 10.03 24.07
CA ASN A 99 0.80 11.32 23.66
C ASN A 99 0.27 11.24 22.22
N GLU A 100 -0.94 11.73 22.02
CA GLU A 100 -1.58 11.77 20.70
C GLU A 100 -0.90 12.80 19.78
N GLY A 101 -0.85 12.50 18.48
CA GLY A 101 -0.43 13.41 17.42
C GLY A 101 0.51 12.80 16.39
N GLY A 102 1.12 11.66 16.66
CA GLY A 102 2.03 10.97 15.76
C GLY A 102 2.83 9.88 16.46
N LEU A 103 3.58 9.12 15.68
CA LEU A 103 4.57 8.17 16.19
C LEU A 103 5.85 8.91 16.60
N THR A 104 6.60 8.34 17.51
CA THR A 104 7.97 8.81 17.80
C THR A 104 8.90 8.40 16.68
N ALA A 105 9.48 9.35 15.96
CA ALA A 105 10.53 9.14 14.99
C ALA A 105 11.89 9.40 15.62
N THR A 106 12.71 8.37 15.76
CA THR A 106 14.09 8.45 16.27
C THR A 106 15.07 8.35 15.11
N TYR A 107 15.79 9.42 14.84
CA TYR A 107 16.79 9.51 13.78
C TYR A 107 18.17 9.18 14.37
N MET A 108 18.82 8.16 13.82
CA MET A 108 20.08 7.62 14.35
C MET A 108 21.21 7.74 13.35
N ILE A 109 22.38 8.18 13.82
CA ILE A 109 23.63 8.22 13.06
C ILE A 109 24.33 6.86 13.18
N ASN A 110 24.95 6.42 12.08
CA ASN A 110 25.66 5.14 12.02
C ASN A 110 24.81 3.91 12.36
N LYS A 111 23.48 4.03 12.26
CA LYS A 111 22.54 2.97 12.67
C LYS A 111 22.72 2.54 14.13
N ASP A 112 23.24 3.42 14.95
CA ASP A 112 23.54 3.18 16.36
C ASP A 112 22.42 3.76 17.23
N PRO A 113 21.66 2.93 17.96
CA PRO A 113 20.59 3.39 18.85
C PRO A 113 21.07 4.32 19.97
N SER A 114 22.35 4.27 20.33
CA SER A 114 22.94 5.18 21.32
C SER A 114 23.33 6.54 20.75
N ASN A 115 23.35 6.66 19.40
CA ASN A 115 23.75 7.89 18.71
C ASN A 115 22.55 8.55 18.03
N VAL A 116 21.66 9.08 18.84
CA VAL A 116 20.43 9.75 18.38
C VAL A 116 20.76 11.17 17.92
N PHE A 117 20.45 11.46 16.66
CA PHE A 117 20.56 12.80 16.08
C PHE A 117 19.43 13.70 16.56
N ILE A 118 18.19 13.21 16.44
CA ILE A 118 16.98 13.87 16.92
C ILE A 118 15.87 12.85 17.13
N GLU A 119 14.99 13.15 18.07
CA GLU A 119 13.72 12.46 18.26
C GLU A 119 12.60 13.48 18.15
N ARG A 120 11.56 13.14 17.38
CA ARG A 120 10.40 14.01 17.19
C ARG A 120 9.14 13.20 16.91
N GLN A 121 7.99 13.81 17.11
CA GLN A 121 6.70 13.20 16.75
C GLN A 121 6.42 13.43 15.26
N GLU A 122 5.97 12.37 14.57
CA GLU A 122 5.60 12.39 13.15
C GLU A 122 4.26 11.70 12.94
N ASN A 123 3.32 12.40 12.31
CA ASN A 123 2.01 11.85 11.99
C ASN A 123 1.92 11.28 10.57
N THR A 124 2.97 11.41 9.79
CA THR A 124 3.03 10.97 8.40
C THR A 124 4.40 10.37 8.13
N ILE A 125 4.41 9.11 7.63
CA ILE A 125 5.60 8.46 7.09
C ILE A 125 5.44 8.46 5.58
N ASP A 126 5.88 9.54 4.94
CA ASP A 126 5.76 9.76 3.49
C ASP A 126 7.00 10.46 2.97
N TYR A 127 7.94 9.67 2.45
CA TYR A 127 9.25 10.10 1.95
C TYR A 127 9.44 9.64 0.51
N GLU A 128 8.45 9.89 -0.35
CA GLU A 128 8.38 9.39 -1.72
C GLU A 128 9.59 9.80 -2.56
N ASN A 129 10.17 10.96 -2.27
CA ASN A 129 11.39 11.44 -2.93
C ASN A 129 12.44 11.85 -1.90
N LEU A 130 13.52 11.08 -1.79
CA LEU A 130 14.68 11.44 -0.98
C LEU A 130 15.32 12.78 -1.42
N GLU A 131 15.08 13.20 -2.65
CA GLU A 131 15.52 14.51 -3.17
C GLU A 131 14.71 15.67 -2.63
N THR A 132 13.46 15.43 -2.18
CA THR A 132 12.68 16.42 -1.44
C THR A 132 12.98 16.36 0.05
N ILE A 133 14.23 16.53 0.38
CA ILE A 133 14.86 16.46 1.72
C ILE A 133 14.22 17.41 2.76
N LEU A 134 13.27 18.23 2.38
CA LEU A 134 12.62 19.23 3.24
C LEU A 134 11.84 18.62 4.42
N LYS A 135 11.45 17.36 4.35
CA LYS A 135 10.75 16.65 5.42
C LYS A 135 11.68 16.09 6.48
N PHE A 136 12.94 15.87 6.14
CA PHE A 136 13.94 15.36 7.06
C PHE A 136 14.50 16.46 7.99
N PRO A 137 15.02 16.10 9.14
CA PRO A 137 15.74 17.06 9.98
C PRO A 137 16.89 17.70 9.20
N LYS A 138 17.03 19.02 9.35
CA LYS A 138 18.12 19.76 8.72
C LYS A 138 19.48 19.13 9.09
N ASP A 139 20.35 18.99 8.13
CA ASP A 139 21.71 18.45 8.30
C ASP A 139 21.76 16.98 8.76
N PHE A 140 20.67 16.22 8.65
CA PHE A 140 20.66 14.78 8.95
C PHE A 140 21.51 14.01 7.95
N PRO A 141 22.54 13.26 8.40
CA PRO A 141 23.43 12.52 7.52
C PRO A 141 22.76 11.23 7.02
N PHE A 142 22.35 11.18 5.76
CA PHE A 142 21.71 10.00 5.19
C PHE A 142 22.65 8.79 5.04
N ASN A 143 23.94 9.02 4.94
CA ASN A 143 24.91 7.94 4.81
C ASN A 143 25.01 7.16 6.14
N ASN A 144 24.72 5.86 6.07
CA ASN A 144 24.76 4.97 7.22
C ASN A 144 23.81 5.37 8.36
N ALA A 145 22.68 5.98 8.04
CA ALA A 145 21.67 6.38 9.01
C ALA A 145 20.55 5.35 9.14
N ALA A 146 19.78 5.43 10.21
CA ALA A 146 18.54 4.70 10.40
C ALA A 146 17.48 5.59 11.03
N ILE A 147 16.21 5.27 10.78
CA ILE A 147 15.08 5.92 11.42
C ILE A 147 14.19 4.83 12.00
N ASN A 148 13.81 4.99 13.25
CA ASN A 148 12.84 4.12 13.93
C ASN A 148 11.59 4.91 14.23
N TRP A 149 10.41 4.41 13.81
CA TRP A 149 9.11 4.93 14.19
C TRP A 149 8.47 3.97 15.19
N GLU A 150 8.10 4.47 16.34
CA GLU A 150 7.57 3.71 17.45
C GLU A 150 6.37 4.41 18.08
N GLY A 151 5.34 3.65 18.45
CA GLY A 151 4.13 4.16 19.07
C GLY A 151 2.93 3.29 18.83
N GLU A 152 1.74 3.85 18.96
CA GLU A 152 0.48 3.12 18.82
C GLU A 152 -0.37 3.69 17.69
N ILE A 153 -1.10 2.80 17.02
CA ILE A 153 -2.08 3.13 15.98
C ILE A 153 -3.45 2.74 16.50
N GLN A 154 -4.37 3.69 16.62
CA GLN A 154 -5.74 3.43 16.99
C GLN A 154 -6.67 3.57 15.79
N PRO A 155 -7.20 2.47 15.25
CA PRO A 155 -8.22 2.52 14.21
C PRO A 155 -9.53 3.13 14.72
N THR A 156 -10.26 3.81 13.83
CA THR A 156 -11.58 4.39 14.14
C THR A 156 -12.69 3.35 14.17
N GLU A 157 -12.50 2.23 13.49
CA GLU A 157 -13.47 1.14 13.36
C GLU A 157 -12.78 -0.21 13.55
N SER A 158 -13.51 -1.18 14.07
CA SER A 158 -13.02 -2.57 14.13
C SER A 158 -13.11 -3.21 12.76
N GLY A 159 -12.08 -3.97 12.37
CA GLY A 159 -12.06 -4.62 11.07
C GLY A 159 -10.68 -5.16 10.70
N THR A 160 -10.57 -5.68 9.49
CA THR A 160 -9.30 -6.11 8.90
C THR A 160 -8.69 -4.95 8.14
N TYR A 161 -7.48 -4.60 8.52
CA TYR A 161 -6.69 -3.56 7.86
C TYR A 161 -5.60 -4.18 7.01
N ARG A 162 -5.37 -3.58 5.84
CA ARG A 162 -4.27 -3.92 4.96
C ARG A 162 -3.31 -2.74 4.92
N PHE A 163 -2.08 -2.96 5.30
CA PHE A 163 -1.01 -2.00 5.16
C PHE A 163 -0.26 -2.21 3.84
N ILE A 164 0.08 -1.12 3.17
CA ILE A 164 1.05 -1.09 2.06
C ILE A 164 2.25 -0.30 2.51
N LEU A 165 3.42 -0.87 2.30
CA LEU A 165 4.69 -0.22 2.53
C LEU A 165 5.43 -0.08 1.20
N TYR A 166 5.75 1.16 0.84
CA TYR A 166 6.72 1.46 -0.22
C TYR A 166 8.04 1.85 0.44
N TYR A 167 9.12 1.17 0.10
CA TYR A 167 10.40 1.40 0.75
C TYR A 167 11.56 1.31 -0.22
N ALA A 168 12.66 1.97 0.11
CA ALA A 168 13.96 1.80 -0.51
C ALA A 168 14.99 1.51 0.60
N GLY A 169 15.85 0.52 0.38
CA GLY A 169 16.82 0.07 1.36
C GLY A 169 16.30 -1.08 2.23
N TYR A 170 16.79 -1.16 3.47
CA TYR A 170 16.41 -2.21 4.41
C TYR A 170 15.36 -1.70 5.38
N THR A 171 14.22 -2.38 5.46
CA THR A 171 13.10 -2.01 6.32
C THR A 171 12.55 -3.22 7.05
N LYS A 172 12.14 -3.03 8.30
CA LYS A 172 11.37 -3.99 9.09
C LYS A 172 10.15 -3.28 9.66
N VAL A 173 9.04 -3.98 9.71
CA VAL A 173 7.80 -3.52 10.33
C VAL A 173 7.37 -4.57 11.34
N TYR A 174 6.98 -4.14 12.50
CA TYR A 174 6.44 -4.98 13.56
C TYR A 174 5.07 -4.43 13.97
N LEU A 175 4.12 -5.32 14.20
CA LEU A 175 2.82 -5.02 14.79
C LEU A 175 2.64 -5.96 15.97
N ASP A 176 2.38 -5.41 17.16
CA ASP A 176 2.15 -6.17 18.40
C ASP A 176 3.22 -7.26 18.63
N ASP A 177 4.50 -6.90 18.52
CA ASP A 177 5.67 -7.77 18.73
C ASP A 177 5.77 -8.99 17.78
N SER A 178 5.06 -9.00 16.62
CA SER A 178 5.04 -10.09 15.65
C SER A 178 5.71 -9.73 14.31
#